data_584b82072fb75b75877aa7baac261d75
#
_entry.id   584b82072fb75b75877aa7baac261d75
#
_cell.length_a   1.000
_cell.length_b   1.000
_cell.length_c   1.000
_cell.angle_alpha   90.00
_cell.angle_beta   90.00
_cell.angle_gamma   90.00
#
_symmetry.space_group_name_H-M   'P 1'
#
loop_
_entity.id
_entity.type
_entity.pdbx_description
1 polymer ?
#
loop_
_entity_poly.entity_id
_entity_poly.type
_entity_poly.pdbx_seq_one_letter_code
_entity_poly.pdbx_strand_id
1 'polypeptide(L)'
;MTKNEKQKRHYDWLNQVKEEIIDPQLPIIDPHHHLWNGDDQLAGSFPYLIEHLNEDTFSGHNIVGTIFMECAAGYYSNGEEKYKPVGETEFVINLINESRNLKKSTNIIGIIGFADLMLGSEVKDVLDKHLLKGEG
;
A
#
# COMPACT_ATOMS: atom_id res chain seq x y z
N MET A 1 -14.74 15.28 18.06
CA MET A 1 -15.16 14.41 16.94
C MET A 1 -14.39 13.09 17.04
N THR A 2 -15.09 11.99 17.15
CA THR A 2 -14.50 10.65 17.24
C THR A 2 -13.93 10.19 15.88
N LYS A 3 -13.07 9.15 15.88
CA LYS A 3 -12.58 8.52 14.64
C LYS A 3 -13.74 8.13 13.70
N ASN A 4 -14.74 7.47 14.24
CA ASN A 4 -15.90 7.00 13.47
C ASN A 4 -16.72 8.16 12.85
N GLU A 5 -16.85 9.28 13.55
CA GLU A 5 -17.53 10.48 13.01
C GLU A 5 -16.76 11.11 11.86
N LYS A 6 -15.41 11.13 11.93
CA LYS A 6 -14.56 11.63 10.83
C LYS A 6 -14.68 10.74 9.59
N GLN A 7 -14.61 9.44 9.78
CA GLN A 7 -14.70 8.47 8.69
C GLN A 7 -16.09 8.53 8.04
N LYS A 8 -17.17 8.53 8.85
CA LYS A 8 -18.53 8.68 8.33
C LYS A 8 -18.70 9.96 7.52
N ARG A 9 -18.20 11.10 8.04
CA ARG A 9 -18.26 12.39 7.34
C ARG A 9 -17.51 12.36 6.01
N HIS A 10 -16.39 11.66 5.95
CA HIS A 10 -15.62 11.49 4.73
C HIS A 10 -16.41 10.70 3.69
N TYR A 11 -16.99 9.56 4.07
CA TYR A 11 -17.84 8.77 3.17
C TYR A 11 -19.12 9.53 2.75
N ASP A 12 -19.76 10.25 3.67
CA ASP A 12 -20.93 11.09 3.35
C ASP A 12 -20.57 12.17 2.33
N TRP A 13 -19.35 12.72 2.40
CA TRP A 13 -18.86 13.71 1.44
C TRP A 13 -18.56 13.07 0.06
N LEU A 14 -17.86 11.93 0.02
CA LEU A 14 -17.58 11.21 -1.22
C LEU A 14 -18.85 10.77 -1.96
N ASN A 15 -19.90 10.45 -1.22
CA ASN A 15 -21.17 9.99 -1.78
C ASN A 15 -22.12 11.11 -2.24
N GLN A 16 -21.74 12.38 -2.11
CA GLN A 16 -22.58 13.50 -2.55
C GLN A 16 -22.76 13.56 -4.07
N VAL A 17 -21.74 13.13 -4.81
CA VAL A 17 -21.78 13.09 -6.29
C VAL A 17 -21.52 11.66 -6.73
N LYS A 18 -22.41 11.12 -7.54
CA LYS A 18 -22.22 9.82 -8.22
C LYS A 18 -22.11 10.09 -9.70
N GLU A 19 -20.93 9.80 -10.24
CA GLU A 19 -20.67 9.91 -11.67
C GLU A 19 -20.70 8.52 -12.31
N GLU A 20 -21.19 8.46 -13.54
CA GLU A 20 -21.10 7.23 -14.33
C GLU A 20 -19.67 7.03 -14.82
N ILE A 21 -19.20 5.80 -14.76
CA ILE A 21 -17.89 5.44 -15.30
C ILE A 21 -17.99 5.46 -16.83
N ILE A 22 -17.19 6.33 -17.46
CA ILE A 22 -17.24 6.56 -18.92
C ILE A 22 -16.85 5.30 -19.69
N ASP A 23 -15.78 4.61 -19.26
CA ASP A 23 -15.32 3.35 -19.87
C ASP A 23 -14.95 2.33 -18.78
N PRO A 24 -15.92 1.49 -18.36
CA PRO A 24 -15.68 0.51 -17.30
C PRO A 24 -14.78 -0.66 -17.74
N GLN A 25 -14.45 -0.77 -19.03
CA GLN A 25 -13.58 -1.83 -19.55
C GLN A 25 -12.14 -1.36 -19.78
N LEU A 26 -11.87 -0.06 -19.71
CA LEU A 26 -10.53 0.47 -19.88
C LEU A 26 -9.58 -0.15 -18.83
N PRO A 27 -8.52 -0.88 -19.23
CA PRO A 27 -7.57 -1.43 -18.28
C PRO A 27 -6.72 -0.31 -17.67
N ILE A 28 -6.74 -0.22 -16.36
CA ILE A 28 -6.04 0.82 -15.59
C ILE A 28 -5.00 0.16 -14.69
N ILE A 29 -3.79 0.68 -14.67
CA ILE A 29 -2.82 0.45 -13.61
C ILE A 29 -2.85 1.66 -12.69
N ASP A 30 -3.18 1.44 -11.41
CA ASP A 30 -3.01 2.47 -10.39
C ASP A 30 -1.52 2.52 -9.97
N PRO A 31 -0.79 3.58 -10.32
CA PRO A 31 0.65 3.63 -10.09
C PRO A 31 1.04 4.04 -8.67
N HIS A 32 0.08 4.32 -7.76
CA HIS A 32 0.41 4.94 -6.48
C HIS A 32 -0.68 4.70 -5.43
N HIS A 33 -0.49 3.69 -4.61
CA HIS A 33 -1.27 3.51 -3.39
C HIS A 33 -0.35 3.18 -2.20
N HIS A 34 -0.89 3.29 -1.00
CA HIS A 34 -0.21 2.94 0.23
C HIS A 34 -1.02 1.91 1.01
N LEU A 35 -0.37 1.17 1.92
CA LEU A 35 -0.99 0.27 2.88
C LEU A 35 -0.39 0.54 4.26
N TRP A 36 -1.20 0.52 5.31
CA TRP A 36 -0.75 0.73 6.69
C TRP A 36 -1.71 0.07 7.69
N ASN A 37 -1.21 -0.30 8.86
CA ASN A 37 -1.98 -1.03 9.88
C ASN A 37 -2.73 -0.13 10.88
N GLY A 38 -2.64 1.21 10.74
CA GLY A 38 -3.33 2.18 11.60
C GLY A 38 -2.58 2.56 12.87
N ASP A 39 -1.46 1.95 13.16
CA ASP A 39 -0.62 2.27 14.32
C ASP A 39 0.51 3.25 13.95
N ASP A 40 0.70 3.49 12.66
CA ASP A 40 1.72 4.38 12.14
C ASP A 40 1.31 5.84 12.27
N GLN A 41 2.18 6.64 12.89
CA GLN A 41 1.93 8.07 13.15
C GLN A 41 1.79 8.89 11.85
N LEU A 42 2.32 8.40 10.73
CA LEU A 42 2.36 9.10 9.45
C LEU A 42 1.14 8.78 8.55
N ALA A 43 0.56 7.61 8.69
CA ALA A 43 -0.44 7.10 7.73
C ALA A 43 -1.90 7.24 8.17
N GLY A 44 -2.17 7.85 9.31
CA GLY A 44 -3.55 8.07 9.77
C GLY A 44 -4.03 7.11 10.84
N SER A 45 -5.25 7.34 11.29
CA SER A 45 -5.76 6.76 12.53
C SER A 45 -6.50 5.43 12.37
N PHE A 46 -6.63 4.88 11.19
CA PHE A 46 -7.26 3.56 10.94
C PHE A 46 -6.47 2.80 9.90
N PRO A 47 -6.50 1.46 9.96
CA PRO A 47 -5.79 0.65 8.99
C PRO A 47 -6.37 0.86 7.58
N TYR A 48 -5.49 0.80 6.59
CA TYR A 48 -5.85 0.64 5.20
C TYR A 48 -5.03 -0.52 4.65
N LEU A 49 -5.65 -1.67 4.55
CA LEU A 49 -5.05 -2.95 4.18
C LEU A 49 -5.70 -3.51 2.90
N ILE A 50 -5.38 -4.72 2.53
CA ILE A 50 -5.84 -5.37 1.30
C ILE A 50 -7.36 -5.34 1.13
N GLU A 51 -8.12 -5.52 2.20
CA GLU A 51 -9.58 -5.50 2.15
C GLU A 51 -10.10 -4.13 1.69
N HIS A 52 -9.54 -3.05 2.24
CA HIS A 52 -9.91 -1.67 1.87
C HIS A 52 -9.47 -1.35 0.44
N LEU A 53 -8.25 -1.76 0.06
CA LEU A 53 -7.77 -1.62 -1.32
C LEU A 53 -8.67 -2.37 -2.31
N ASN A 54 -9.16 -3.56 -1.94
CA ASN A 54 -10.11 -4.32 -2.75
C ASN A 54 -11.45 -3.59 -2.90
N GLU A 55 -11.98 -2.99 -1.84
CA GLU A 55 -13.20 -2.18 -1.91
C GLU A 55 -13.05 -1.05 -2.93
N ASP A 56 -11.93 -0.34 -2.90
CA ASP A 56 -11.67 0.77 -3.81
C ASP A 56 -11.45 0.30 -5.26
N THR A 57 -10.59 -0.70 -5.46
CA THR A 57 -10.22 -1.16 -6.82
C THR A 57 -11.35 -1.92 -7.52
N PHE A 58 -12.28 -2.51 -6.76
CA PHE A 58 -13.46 -3.20 -7.34
C PHE A 58 -14.70 -2.34 -7.38
N SER A 59 -14.59 -1.02 -7.17
CA SER A 59 -15.71 -0.08 -7.15
C SER A 59 -16.33 0.20 -8.52
N GLY A 60 -15.81 -0.38 -9.60
CA GLY A 60 -16.44 -0.32 -10.93
C GLY A 60 -15.48 -0.06 -12.10
N HIS A 61 -14.29 0.51 -11.85
CA HIS A 61 -13.24 0.59 -12.86
C HIS A 61 -12.53 -0.76 -13.07
N ASN A 62 -11.91 -0.96 -14.23
CA ASN A 62 -11.12 -2.14 -14.54
C ASN A 62 -9.66 -1.94 -14.09
N ILE A 63 -9.41 -1.98 -12.78
CA ILE A 63 -8.06 -1.92 -12.24
C ILE A 63 -7.39 -3.28 -12.43
N VAL A 64 -6.44 -3.37 -13.35
CA VAL A 64 -5.73 -4.63 -13.68
C VAL A 64 -4.46 -4.83 -12.86
N GLY A 65 -3.96 -3.80 -12.22
CA GLY A 65 -2.79 -3.85 -11.33
C GLY A 65 -2.61 -2.55 -10.58
N THR A 66 -1.88 -2.63 -9.46
CA THR A 66 -1.53 -1.46 -8.66
C THR A 66 -0.05 -1.49 -8.29
N ILE A 67 0.54 -0.33 -7.98
CA ILE A 67 1.91 -0.22 -7.50
C ILE A 67 1.88 0.39 -6.10
N PHE A 68 2.43 -0.35 -5.13
CA PHE A 68 2.62 0.17 -3.79
C PHE A 68 3.74 1.22 -3.77
N MET A 69 3.48 2.34 -3.14
CA MET A 69 4.45 3.41 -2.90
C MET A 69 4.80 3.46 -1.41
N GLU A 70 6.07 3.57 -1.09
CA GLU A 70 6.55 3.68 0.29
C GLU A 70 5.85 4.81 1.06
N CYS A 71 5.58 4.58 2.33
CA CYS A 71 4.98 5.56 3.24
C CYS A 71 5.46 5.41 4.69
N ALA A 72 6.55 4.71 4.89
CA ALA A 72 7.15 4.38 6.18
C ALA A 72 6.28 3.47 7.07
N ALA A 73 5.34 2.74 6.50
CA ALA A 73 4.54 1.76 7.20
C ALA A 73 5.31 0.44 7.38
N GLY A 74 5.25 -0.15 8.59
CA GLY A 74 5.86 -1.45 8.83
C GLY A 74 7.39 -1.48 8.85
N TYR A 75 8.06 -0.35 9.02
CA TYR A 75 9.51 -0.29 9.21
C TYR A 75 9.94 -1.15 10.41
N TYR A 76 11.08 -1.81 10.31
CA TYR A 76 11.61 -2.55 11.47
C TYR A 76 11.81 -1.62 12.66
N SER A 77 11.32 -2.03 13.83
CA SER A 77 11.50 -1.28 15.09
C SER A 77 12.92 -1.39 15.66
N ASN A 78 13.66 -2.44 15.25
CA ASN A 78 15.00 -2.76 15.75
C ASN A 78 15.97 -2.97 14.58
N GLY A 79 17.27 -2.97 14.90
CA GLY A 79 18.33 -3.17 13.92
C GLY A 79 18.97 -1.86 13.45
N GLU A 80 19.81 -1.95 12.44
CA GLU A 80 20.50 -0.79 11.86
C GLU A 80 19.49 0.11 11.12
N GLU A 81 19.59 1.43 11.32
CA GLU A 81 18.69 2.41 10.72
C GLU A 81 18.54 2.24 9.20
N LYS A 82 19.65 2.00 8.51
CA LYS A 82 19.65 1.85 7.04
C LYS A 82 18.78 0.70 6.54
N TYR A 83 18.52 -0.32 7.36
CA TYR A 83 17.70 -1.48 6.97
C TYR A 83 16.25 -1.40 7.44
N LYS A 84 15.89 -0.45 8.28
CA LYS A 84 14.51 -0.32 8.77
C LYS A 84 13.47 -0.23 7.65
N PRO A 85 13.72 0.51 6.56
CA PRO A 85 12.78 0.57 5.43
C PRO A 85 12.47 -0.77 4.76
N VAL A 86 13.39 -1.74 4.84
CA VAL A 86 13.17 -3.09 4.26
C VAL A 86 11.98 -3.81 4.91
N GLY A 87 11.66 -3.44 6.17
CA GLY A 87 10.48 -3.94 6.87
C GLY A 87 9.17 -3.62 6.17
N GLU A 88 9.08 -2.46 5.50
CA GLU A 88 7.90 -2.10 4.73
C GLU A 88 7.70 -3.01 3.51
N THR A 89 8.76 -3.33 2.79
CA THR A 89 8.69 -4.29 1.69
C THR A 89 8.22 -5.67 2.20
N GLU A 90 8.76 -6.14 3.31
CA GLU A 90 8.33 -7.40 3.92
C GLU A 90 6.86 -7.36 4.36
N PHE A 91 6.42 -6.25 4.95
CA PHE A 91 5.03 -6.02 5.33
C PHE A 91 4.09 -6.15 4.13
N VAL A 92 4.41 -5.48 3.02
CA VAL A 92 3.57 -5.52 1.80
C VAL A 92 3.58 -6.92 1.17
N ILE A 93 4.72 -7.60 1.10
CA ILE A 93 4.81 -8.98 0.59
C ILE A 93 3.97 -9.94 1.45
N ASN A 94 3.97 -9.79 2.77
CA ASN A 94 3.14 -10.60 3.65
C ASN A 94 1.64 -10.40 3.35
N LEU A 95 1.21 -9.15 3.17
CA LEU A 95 -0.18 -8.84 2.78
C LEU A 95 -0.55 -9.42 1.42
N ILE A 96 0.35 -9.36 0.43
CA ILE A 96 0.16 -9.98 -0.88
C ILE A 96 -0.02 -11.50 -0.73
N ASN A 97 0.85 -12.15 0.06
CA ASN A 97 0.80 -13.59 0.26
C ASN A 97 -0.49 -14.04 0.98
N GLU A 98 -0.92 -13.31 1.99
CA GLU A 98 -2.19 -13.54 2.69
C GLU A 98 -3.38 -13.38 1.75
N SER A 99 -3.34 -12.39 0.87
CA SER A 99 -4.41 -12.11 -0.09
C SER A 99 -4.60 -13.19 -1.15
N ARG A 100 -3.59 -14.03 -1.42
CA ARG A 100 -3.67 -15.17 -2.36
C ARG A 100 -4.73 -16.21 -1.95
N ASN A 101 -5.12 -16.24 -0.68
CA ASN A 101 -6.18 -17.10 -0.17
C ASN A 101 -7.58 -16.52 -0.38
N LEU A 102 -7.70 -15.27 -0.82
CA LEU A 102 -8.98 -14.63 -1.11
C LEU A 102 -9.49 -15.08 -2.47
N LYS A 103 -10.81 -15.18 -2.62
CA LYS A 103 -11.43 -15.52 -3.93
C LYS A 103 -11.12 -14.50 -5.01
N LYS A 104 -10.93 -13.25 -4.61
CA LYS A 104 -10.58 -12.12 -5.47
C LYS A 104 -9.76 -11.13 -4.64
N SER A 105 -8.66 -10.69 -5.19
CA SER A 105 -7.81 -9.67 -4.57
C SER A 105 -7.20 -8.78 -5.65
N THR A 106 -6.93 -7.54 -5.26
CA THR A 106 -6.19 -6.58 -6.08
C THR A 106 -4.79 -7.13 -6.37
N ASN A 107 -4.37 -6.99 -7.62
CA ASN A 107 -3.07 -7.43 -8.08
C ASN A 107 -2.03 -6.32 -7.87
N ILE A 108 -1.28 -6.38 -6.79
CA ILE A 108 -0.15 -5.48 -6.56
C ILE A 108 1.02 -6.00 -7.41
N ILE A 109 1.36 -5.28 -8.48
CA ILE A 109 2.34 -5.70 -9.50
C ILE A 109 3.72 -5.09 -9.28
N GLY A 110 3.86 -4.18 -8.33
CA GLY A 110 5.14 -3.54 -8.02
C GLY A 110 5.15 -2.90 -6.65
N ILE A 111 6.35 -2.80 -6.08
CA ILE A 111 6.62 -2.16 -4.80
C ILE A 111 7.75 -1.15 -5.01
N ILE A 112 7.52 0.10 -4.62
CA ILE A 112 8.56 1.13 -4.55
C ILE A 112 8.89 1.32 -3.07
N GLY A 113 10.08 0.87 -2.68
CA GLY A 113 10.60 0.99 -1.33
C GLY A 113 11.57 2.17 -1.18
N PHE A 114 11.86 2.55 0.05
CA PHE A 114 12.81 3.60 0.38
C PHE A 114 14.22 3.05 0.62
N ALA A 115 15.22 3.70 0.03
CA ALA A 115 16.62 3.53 0.38
C ALA A 115 17.32 4.90 0.41
N ASP A 116 18.05 5.19 1.49
CA ASP A 116 18.78 6.46 1.62
C ASP A 116 20.03 6.46 0.72
N LEU A 117 19.95 7.18 -0.39
CA LEU A 117 21.07 7.31 -1.35
C LEU A 117 22.28 8.06 -0.76
N MET A 118 22.12 8.77 0.36
CA MET A 118 23.24 9.42 1.08
C MET A 118 24.20 8.41 1.73
N LEU A 119 23.83 7.14 1.79
CA LEU A 119 24.71 6.04 2.24
C LEU A 119 25.86 5.75 1.24
N GLY A 120 25.89 6.38 0.08
CA GLY A 120 26.91 6.13 -0.93
C GLY A 120 26.89 4.66 -1.39
N SER A 121 28.06 4.00 -1.38
CA SER A 121 28.14 2.59 -1.83
C SER A 121 27.38 1.60 -0.93
N GLU A 122 27.12 1.93 0.33
CA GLU A 122 26.39 1.05 1.24
C GLU A 122 24.90 0.91 0.91
N VAL A 123 24.35 1.81 0.07
CA VAL A 123 22.96 1.71 -0.38
C VAL A 123 22.71 0.41 -1.12
N LYS A 124 23.73 -0.15 -1.77
CA LYS A 124 23.60 -1.44 -2.48
C LYS A 124 23.10 -2.55 -1.56
N ASP A 125 23.61 -2.62 -0.33
CA ASP A 125 23.20 -3.66 0.63
C ASP A 125 21.72 -3.51 1.03
N VAL A 126 21.23 -2.26 1.09
CA VAL A 126 19.80 -1.98 1.36
C VAL A 126 18.95 -2.42 0.18
N LEU A 127 19.34 -2.07 -1.04
CA LEU A 127 18.65 -2.47 -2.26
C LEU A 127 18.61 -3.99 -2.43
N ASP A 128 19.72 -4.67 -2.19
CA ASP A 128 19.79 -6.15 -2.25
C ASP A 128 18.81 -6.78 -1.23
N LYS A 129 18.66 -6.19 -0.04
CA LYS A 129 17.69 -6.68 0.96
C LYS A 129 16.24 -6.45 0.53
N HIS A 130 15.92 -5.31 -0.09
CA HIS A 130 14.59 -5.08 -0.65
C HIS A 130 14.27 -6.12 -1.74
N LEU A 131 15.22 -6.38 -2.66
CA LEU A 131 15.04 -7.39 -3.71
C LEU A 131 14.81 -8.77 -3.11
N LEU A 132 15.64 -9.18 -2.14
CA LEU A 132 15.49 -10.47 -1.47
C LEU A 132 14.11 -10.64 -0.80
N LYS A 133 13.57 -9.58 -0.20
CA LYS A 133 12.23 -9.60 0.41
C LYS A 133 11.11 -9.57 -0.63
N GLY A 134 11.36 -8.94 -1.79
CA GLY A 134 10.41 -8.83 -2.89
C GLY A 134 10.30 -10.07 -3.79
N GLU A 135 11.20 -11.05 -3.68
CA GLU A 135 11.23 -12.28 -4.51
C GLU A 135 10.21 -13.36 -4.06
N GLY A 136 9.24 -13.01 -3.22
CA GLY A 136 8.23 -13.91 -2.66
C GLY A 136 7.08 -14.28 -3.61
#